data_137294558a333fbbe53b6e9e666bcd81
#
_entry.id   137294558a333fbbe53b6e9e666bcd81
#
_cell.length_a   1.000
_cell.length_b   1.000
_cell.length_c   1.000
_cell.angle_alpha   90.00
_cell.angle_beta   90.00
_cell.angle_gamma   90.00
#
_symmetry.space_group_name_H-M   'P 1'
#
loop_
_entity.id
_entity.type
_entity.pdbx_description
1 polymer ?
#
loop_
_entity_poly.entity_id
_entity_poly.type
_entity_poly.pdbx_seq_one_letter_code
_entity_poly.pdbx_strand_id
1 'polypeptide(L)'
;MDLYKELKLTPVRSDPNVWISRLVIFERHSPDPVIIRDIALTRGLNIVWAEETEDDDPTAEISGHSAGKTTFCRLVRYVLGEKTFGTKGNMELIRQALPEGSVAADIHVAGKKWAVRRPFGSGRMSYIKQDATVDELLQQQGGAVSQNDYPKKLGLEALLDEMETGALQRSPELTRPCS
;
A
#
# COMPACT_ATOMS: atom_id res chain seq x y z
N MET A 1 14.92 0.89 27.28
CA MET A 1 14.01 1.87 27.90
C MET A 1 12.63 1.65 27.30
N ASP A 2 11.64 1.32 28.11
CA ASP A 2 10.30 0.98 27.63
C ASP A 2 9.39 2.21 27.83
N LEU A 3 9.24 2.99 26.77
CA LEU A 3 8.49 4.24 26.76
C LEU A 3 7.02 4.07 27.20
N TYR A 4 6.44 2.92 26.92
CA TYR A 4 5.05 2.62 27.29
C TYR A 4 4.87 2.51 28.80
N LYS A 5 5.88 1.97 29.51
CA LYS A 5 5.86 1.90 31.00
C LYS A 5 5.98 3.27 31.63
N GLU A 6 6.85 4.13 31.08
CA GLU A 6 7.03 5.50 31.58
C GLU A 6 5.75 6.34 31.41
N LEU A 7 5.11 6.20 30.26
CA LEU A 7 3.86 6.92 29.95
C LEU A 7 2.60 6.28 30.54
N LYS A 8 2.76 5.17 31.27
CA LYS A 8 1.63 4.38 31.80
C LYS A 8 0.60 3.99 30.74
N LEU A 9 1.06 3.77 29.50
CA LEU A 9 0.23 3.36 28.39
C LEU A 9 0.24 1.84 28.30
N THR A 10 -0.95 1.26 28.25
CA THR A 10 -1.09 -0.17 27.95
C THR A 10 -1.47 -0.29 26.48
N PRO A 11 -0.57 -0.78 25.59
CA PRO A 11 -0.93 -0.97 24.21
C PRO A 11 -2.04 -2.02 24.10
N VAL A 12 -3.15 -1.65 23.50
CA VAL A 12 -4.29 -2.57 23.30
C VAL A 12 -3.96 -3.64 22.25
N ARG A 13 -3.02 -3.36 21.36
CA ARG A 13 -2.54 -4.29 20.32
C ARG A 13 -1.03 -4.13 20.12
N SER A 14 -0.34 -5.25 19.92
CA SER A 14 1.08 -5.29 19.56
C SER A 14 1.34 -5.10 18.08
N ASP A 15 0.35 -5.41 17.25
CA ASP A 15 0.45 -5.39 15.78
C ASP A 15 -0.45 -4.31 15.17
N PRO A 16 0.02 -3.64 14.09
CA PRO A 16 -0.81 -2.70 13.36
C PRO A 16 -1.99 -3.42 12.70
N ASN A 17 -3.14 -2.75 12.65
CA ASN A 17 -4.33 -3.30 12.01
C ASN A 17 -4.16 -3.51 10.50
N VAL A 18 -3.34 -2.68 9.86
CA VAL A 18 -3.00 -2.78 8.44
C VAL A 18 -1.51 -2.59 8.26
N TRP A 19 -0.87 -3.46 7.52
CA TRP A 19 0.51 -3.31 7.10
C TRP A 19 0.79 -4.13 5.83
N ILE A 20 1.83 -3.74 5.11
CA ILE A 20 2.28 -4.40 3.87
C ILE A 20 3.63 -5.03 4.17
N SER A 21 3.80 -6.31 3.86
CA SER A 21 5.08 -7.01 4.04
C SER A 21 5.92 -7.07 2.77
N ARG A 22 5.29 -6.93 1.59
CA ARG A 22 5.97 -6.94 0.30
C ARG A 22 5.17 -6.15 -0.72
N LEU A 23 5.85 -5.35 -1.55
CA LEU A 23 5.28 -4.66 -2.69
C LEU A 23 6.10 -5.01 -3.93
N VAL A 24 5.45 -5.51 -4.98
CA VAL A 24 6.11 -5.90 -6.22
C VAL A 24 5.50 -5.12 -7.38
N ILE A 25 6.34 -4.54 -8.21
CA ILE A 25 5.94 -3.82 -9.42
C ILE A 25 6.35 -4.65 -10.62
N PHE A 26 5.38 -5.00 -11.45
CA PHE A 26 5.57 -5.79 -12.66
C PHE A 26 5.42 -4.91 -13.90
N GLU A 27 6.32 -5.09 -14.86
CA GLU A 27 6.11 -4.66 -16.24
C GLU A 27 5.07 -5.57 -16.90
N ARG A 28 5.20 -6.89 -16.67
CA ARG A 28 4.29 -7.95 -17.10
C ARG A 28 4.25 -9.04 -16.03
N HIS A 29 3.09 -9.63 -15.78
CA HIS A 29 2.95 -10.67 -14.76
C HIS A 29 2.76 -12.08 -15.32
N SER A 30 2.43 -12.23 -16.62
CA SER A 30 2.16 -13.49 -17.29
C SER A 30 2.50 -13.35 -18.79
N PRO A 31 2.92 -14.41 -19.51
CA PRO A 31 3.22 -15.75 -18.97
C PRO A 31 4.50 -15.80 -18.13
N ASP A 32 5.51 -15.00 -18.47
CA ASP A 32 6.78 -14.92 -17.75
C ASP A 32 6.84 -13.58 -16.99
N PRO A 33 6.81 -13.59 -15.67
CA PRO A 33 6.82 -12.36 -14.87
C PRO A 33 8.10 -11.54 -15.10
N VAL A 34 7.93 -10.27 -15.46
CA VAL A 34 9.04 -9.30 -15.54
C VAL A 34 8.85 -8.30 -14.39
N ILE A 35 9.76 -8.36 -13.42
CA ILE A 35 9.73 -7.55 -12.21
C ILE A 35 10.56 -6.29 -12.41
N ILE A 36 9.96 -5.13 -12.21
CA ILE A 36 10.65 -3.83 -12.19
C ILE A 36 11.28 -3.60 -10.82
N ARG A 37 10.49 -3.85 -9.75
CA ARG A 37 10.93 -3.70 -8.35
C ARG A 37 10.24 -4.73 -7.47
N ASP A 38 10.99 -5.26 -6.51
CA ASP A 38 10.51 -6.11 -5.43
C ASP A 38 10.99 -5.51 -4.11
N ILE A 39 10.07 -5.08 -3.27
CA ILE A 39 10.34 -4.29 -2.08
C ILE A 39 9.80 -5.04 -0.87
N ALA A 40 10.69 -5.57 -0.05
CA ALA A 40 10.34 -6.12 1.26
C ALA A 40 10.15 -4.99 2.27
N LEU A 41 9.08 -5.07 3.04
CA LEU A 41 8.75 -4.13 4.10
C LEU A 41 8.64 -4.86 5.44
N THR A 42 9.08 -4.20 6.50
CA THR A 42 9.01 -4.73 7.86
C THR A 42 7.91 -4.04 8.66
N ARG A 43 7.48 -4.68 9.75
CA ARG A 43 6.63 -3.99 10.73
C ARG A 43 7.40 -2.84 11.37
N GLY A 44 6.76 -1.68 11.50
CA GLY A 44 7.37 -0.51 12.10
C GLY A 44 7.92 0.47 11.04
N LEU A 45 9.06 1.08 11.34
CA LEU A 45 9.64 2.11 10.48
C LEU A 45 10.31 1.50 9.26
N ASN A 46 9.88 1.91 8.07
CA ASN A 46 10.53 1.63 6.80
C ASN A 46 11.03 2.95 6.22
N ILE A 47 12.32 3.02 5.92
CA ILE A 47 12.94 4.22 5.35
C ILE A 47 13.19 3.99 3.87
N VAL A 48 12.59 4.81 3.02
CA VAL A 48 12.84 4.82 1.58
C VAL A 48 13.86 5.91 1.28
N TRP A 49 15.09 5.47 1.05
CA TRP A 49 16.19 6.36 0.66
C TRP A 49 16.26 6.46 -0.86
N ALA A 50 16.30 7.67 -1.40
CA ALA A 50 16.67 7.90 -2.79
C ALA A 50 18.06 8.53 -2.79
N GLU A 51 19.00 7.83 -3.39
CA GLU A 51 20.34 8.32 -3.60
C GLU A 51 20.29 9.48 -4.60
N GLU A 52 20.90 10.61 -4.24
CA GLU A 52 21.12 11.69 -5.17
C GLU A 52 22.35 11.29 -6.00
N THR A 53 22.16 11.04 -7.29
CA THR A 53 23.30 10.88 -8.19
C THR A 53 23.94 12.27 -8.34
N GLU A 54 25.19 12.39 -7.88
CA GLU A 54 26.06 13.53 -8.19
C GLU A 54 26.49 13.46 -9.67
N ASP A 55 25.53 13.49 -10.57
CA ASP A 55 25.85 13.70 -11.98
C ASP A 55 25.94 15.23 -12.19
N ASP A 56 27.20 15.72 -12.30
CA ASP A 56 27.55 17.07 -12.73
C ASP A 56 27.14 17.36 -14.20
N ASP A 57 26.15 16.66 -14.73
CA ASP A 57 25.62 16.95 -16.06
C ASP A 57 24.51 18.00 -15.95
N PRO A 58 24.80 19.27 -16.32
CA PRO A 58 23.82 20.35 -16.29
C PRO A 58 22.64 20.15 -17.27
N THR A 59 22.69 19.11 -18.11
CA THR A 59 21.59 18.70 -19.02
C THR A 59 20.71 17.61 -18.42
N ALA A 60 21.10 17.01 -17.29
CA ALA A 60 20.27 16.09 -16.54
C ALA A 60 19.14 16.86 -15.83
N GLU A 61 18.20 17.38 -16.63
CA GLU A 61 16.97 17.96 -16.10
C GLU A 61 16.28 16.91 -15.22
N ILE A 62 16.25 17.17 -13.89
CA ILE A 62 15.35 16.53 -12.93
C ILE A 62 15.70 15.07 -12.58
N SER A 63 16.92 14.73 -12.19
CA SER A 63 17.22 13.36 -11.75
C SER A 63 17.11 13.11 -10.24
N GLY A 64 17.23 14.10 -9.36
CA GLY A 64 17.36 13.86 -7.92
C GLY A 64 16.04 13.84 -7.12
N HIS A 65 15.12 14.72 -7.41
CA HIS A 65 14.05 15.06 -6.46
C HIS A 65 12.77 14.21 -6.51
N SER A 66 12.56 13.37 -7.51
CA SER A 66 11.31 12.59 -7.59
C SER A 66 11.45 11.11 -7.91
N ALA A 67 12.64 10.55 -7.85
CA ALA A 67 12.94 9.18 -8.25
C ALA A 67 12.10 8.12 -7.50
N GLY A 68 10.80 8.09 -7.79
CA GLY A 68 9.92 7.01 -7.36
C GLY A 68 9.33 7.12 -5.96
N LYS A 69 9.79 8.01 -5.06
CA LYS A 69 9.23 8.14 -3.70
C LYS A 69 7.73 8.40 -3.71
N THR A 70 7.29 9.42 -4.44
CA THR A 70 5.87 9.76 -4.59
C THR A 70 5.09 8.64 -5.25
N THR A 71 5.66 8.01 -6.28
CA THR A 71 5.06 6.87 -6.97
C THR A 71 4.92 5.68 -6.03
N PHE A 72 5.95 5.37 -5.23
CA PHE A 72 5.89 4.34 -4.20
C PHE A 72 4.74 4.58 -3.22
N CYS A 73 4.64 5.76 -2.62
CA CYS A 73 3.53 6.08 -1.72
C CYS A 73 2.15 5.97 -2.38
N ARG A 74 2.04 6.37 -3.65
CA ARG A 74 0.79 6.22 -4.42
C ARG A 74 0.45 4.76 -4.70
N LEU A 75 1.44 3.91 -5.00
CA LEU A 75 1.23 2.48 -5.19
C LEU A 75 0.84 1.77 -3.89
N VAL A 76 1.44 2.15 -2.75
CA VAL A 76 1.01 1.71 -1.42
C VAL A 76 -0.46 2.03 -1.18
N ARG A 77 -0.89 3.27 -1.42
CA ARG A 77 -2.30 3.67 -1.29
C ARG A 77 -3.19 2.92 -2.28
N TYR A 78 -2.71 2.71 -3.50
CA TYR A 78 -3.45 1.98 -4.52
C TYR A 78 -3.71 0.53 -4.11
N VAL A 79 -2.70 -0.21 -3.64
CA VAL A 79 -2.91 -1.60 -3.15
C VAL A 79 -3.77 -1.65 -1.88
N LEU A 80 -3.85 -0.58 -1.11
CA LEU A 80 -4.75 -0.43 0.03
C LEU A 80 -6.16 0.06 -0.34
N GLY A 81 -6.52 0.12 -1.61
CA GLY A 81 -7.91 0.34 -2.04
C GLY A 81 -8.19 1.70 -2.69
N GLU A 82 -7.21 2.60 -2.78
CA GLU A 82 -7.41 3.85 -3.50
C GLU A 82 -7.76 3.58 -4.98
N LYS A 83 -8.67 4.36 -5.54
CA LYS A 83 -9.17 4.13 -6.91
C LYS A 83 -8.13 4.45 -7.98
N THR A 84 -7.17 5.32 -7.66
CA THR A 84 -6.17 5.80 -8.61
C THR A 84 -4.76 5.68 -8.02
N PHE A 85 -3.76 5.46 -8.87
CA PHE A 85 -2.35 5.42 -8.46
C PHE A 85 -1.57 6.67 -8.87
N GLY A 86 -2.27 7.73 -9.27
CA GLY A 86 -1.64 8.98 -9.66
C GLY A 86 -2.62 10.02 -10.16
N THR A 87 -2.10 11.16 -10.63
CA THR A 87 -2.90 12.13 -11.39
C THR A 87 -3.33 11.55 -12.74
N LYS A 88 -4.38 12.09 -13.35
CA LYS A 88 -4.89 11.59 -14.63
C LYS A 88 -3.80 11.51 -15.71
N GLY A 89 -2.96 12.55 -15.84
CA GLY A 89 -1.85 12.56 -16.80
C GLY A 89 -0.79 11.50 -16.50
N ASN A 90 -0.35 11.38 -15.24
CA ASN A 90 0.65 10.38 -14.86
C ASN A 90 0.12 8.95 -15.03
N MET A 91 -1.16 8.70 -14.73
CA MET A 91 -1.76 7.40 -14.96
C MET A 91 -1.78 7.02 -16.43
N GLU A 92 -2.07 7.98 -17.30
CA GLU A 92 -2.09 7.75 -18.76
C GLU A 92 -0.69 7.41 -19.27
N LEU A 93 0.33 8.16 -18.88
CA LEU A 93 1.73 7.86 -19.23
C LEU A 93 2.17 6.48 -18.76
N ILE A 94 1.84 6.10 -17.51
CA ILE A 94 2.19 4.79 -16.97
C ILE A 94 1.45 3.68 -17.73
N ARG A 95 0.19 3.87 -18.11
CA ARG A 95 -0.57 2.90 -18.89
C ARG A 95 -0.02 2.69 -20.29
N GLN A 96 0.46 3.76 -20.90
CA GLN A 96 1.10 3.70 -22.24
C GLN A 96 2.46 2.99 -22.15
N ALA A 97 3.26 3.32 -21.14
CA ALA A 97 4.57 2.72 -20.95
C ALA A 97 4.51 1.25 -20.46
N LEU A 98 3.50 0.91 -19.65
CA LEU A 98 3.33 -0.38 -19.01
C LEU A 98 1.90 -0.92 -19.21
N PRO A 99 1.50 -1.26 -20.45
CA PRO A 99 0.12 -1.67 -20.75
C PRO A 99 -0.30 -2.96 -20.04
N GLU A 100 0.63 -3.88 -19.78
CA GLU A 100 0.43 -5.12 -19.02
C GLU A 100 0.92 -5.00 -17.57
N GLY A 101 1.36 -3.81 -17.19
CA GLY A 101 1.94 -3.53 -15.89
C GLY A 101 0.93 -3.66 -14.75
N SER A 102 1.45 -4.03 -13.60
CA SER A 102 0.65 -4.16 -12.39
C SER A 102 1.49 -3.96 -11.13
N VAL A 103 0.83 -3.66 -10.04
CA VAL A 103 1.40 -3.73 -8.70
C VAL A 103 0.74 -4.85 -7.93
N ALA A 104 1.55 -5.64 -7.22
CA ALA A 104 1.08 -6.67 -6.30
C ALA A 104 1.65 -6.43 -4.90
N ALA A 105 0.96 -6.93 -3.89
CA ALA A 105 1.40 -6.79 -2.50
C ALA A 105 0.93 -7.95 -1.63
N ASP A 106 1.75 -8.28 -0.63
CA ASP A 106 1.34 -9.05 0.53
C ASP A 106 0.89 -8.08 1.63
N ILE A 107 -0.40 -8.10 1.94
CA ILE A 107 -1.06 -7.16 2.87
C ILE A 107 -1.60 -7.94 4.07
N HIS A 108 -1.49 -7.35 5.24
CA HIS A 108 -2.13 -7.85 6.46
C HIS A 108 -3.20 -6.85 6.90
N VAL A 109 -4.43 -7.33 7.08
CA VAL A 109 -5.57 -6.54 7.52
C VAL A 109 -6.28 -7.27 8.65
N ALA A 110 -6.37 -6.65 9.81
CA ALA A 110 -7.01 -7.23 11.02
C ALA A 110 -6.55 -8.66 11.32
N GLY A 111 -5.22 -8.92 11.19
CA GLY A 111 -4.61 -10.22 11.42
C GLY A 111 -4.74 -11.23 10.28
N LYS A 112 -5.47 -10.94 9.21
CA LYS A 112 -5.58 -11.79 8.02
C LYS A 112 -4.56 -11.39 6.99
N LYS A 113 -3.94 -12.39 6.34
CA LYS A 113 -3.00 -12.18 5.23
C LYS A 113 -3.74 -12.23 3.90
N TRP A 114 -3.36 -11.32 3.01
CA TRP A 114 -3.91 -11.21 1.66
C TRP A 114 -2.80 -11.01 0.64
N ALA A 115 -2.83 -11.76 -0.43
CA ALA A 115 -2.09 -11.45 -1.64
C ALA A 115 -3.00 -10.70 -2.61
N VAL A 116 -2.54 -9.58 -3.12
CA VAL A 116 -3.32 -8.74 -4.04
C VAL A 116 -2.50 -8.37 -5.27
N ARG A 117 -3.18 -8.19 -6.42
CA ARG A 117 -2.59 -7.67 -7.65
C ARG A 117 -3.56 -6.71 -8.31
N ARG A 118 -3.10 -5.52 -8.64
CA ARG A 118 -3.88 -4.46 -9.28
C ARG A 118 -3.20 -3.99 -10.56
N PRO A 119 -3.81 -4.15 -11.74
CA PRO A 119 -3.23 -3.73 -13.01
C PRO A 119 -3.23 -2.20 -13.13
N PHE A 120 -2.28 -1.66 -13.89
CA PHE A 120 -2.23 -0.24 -14.27
C PHE A 120 -3.14 0.07 -15.44
N GLY A 121 -3.41 -0.92 -16.30
CA GLY A 121 -4.25 -0.79 -17.48
C GLY A 121 -5.69 -0.41 -17.17
N SER A 122 -6.51 -0.32 -18.20
CA SER A 122 -7.93 0.04 -18.13
C SER A 122 -8.83 -1.05 -17.53
N GLY A 123 -8.27 -2.20 -17.17
CA GLY A 123 -8.97 -3.29 -16.50
C GLY A 123 -9.50 -2.85 -15.15
N ARG A 124 -10.80 -3.05 -14.91
CA ARG A 124 -11.46 -2.69 -13.64
C ARG A 124 -11.38 -3.79 -12.58
N MET A 125 -10.67 -4.87 -12.87
CA MET A 125 -10.60 -6.02 -11.98
C MET A 125 -9.28 -6.04 -11.24
N SER A 126 -9.36 -6.19 -9.94
CA SER A 126 -8.25 -6.52 -9.06
C SER A 126 -8.29 -8.01 -8.76
N TYR A 127 -7.15 -8.59 -8.41
CA TYR A 127 -7.04 -10.01 -8.06
C TYR A 127 -6.62 -10.12 -6.60
N ILE A 128 -7.28 -11.01 -5.87
CA ILE A 128 -7.11 -11.12 -4.42
C ILE A 128 -7.21 -12.58 -4.01
N LYS A 129 -6.35 -12.98 -3.08
CA LYS A 129 -6.37 -14.28 -2.46
C LYS A 129 -6.02 -14.16 -0.99
N GLN A 130 -6.88 -14.73 -0.12
CA GLN A 130 -6.63 -14.77 1.31
C GLN A 130 -5.66 -15.92 1.62
N ASP A 131 -4.87 -15.73 2.69
CA ASP A 131 -3.89 -16.70 3.20
C ASP A 131 -2.88 -17.18 2.14
N ALA A 132 -2.49 -16.28 1.25
CA ALA A 132 -1.56 -16.53 0.16
C ALA A 132 -0.45 -15.45 0.09
N THR A 133 0.54 -15.72 -0.73
CA THR A 133 1.60 -14.80 -1.14
C THR A 133 1.38 -14.28 -2.55
N VAL A 134 2.07 -13.20 -2.92
CA VAL A 134 2.07 -12.70 -4.31
C VAL A 134 2.47 -13.80 -5.29
N ASP A 135 3.49 -14.62 -4.96
CA ASP A 135 3.97 -15.68 -5.84
C ASP A 135 2.90 -16.76 -6.06
N GLU A 136 2.18 -17.14 -5.02
CA GLU A 136 1.04 -18.09 -5.12
C GLU A 136 -0.16 -17.49 -5.88
N LEU A 137 -0.40 -16.19 -5.74
CA LEU A 137 -1.43 -15.48 -6.50
C LEU A 137 -1.15 -15.48 -8.00
N LEU A 138 0.13 -15.32 -8.39
CA LEU A 138 0.55 -15.35 -9.79
C LEU A 138 0.39 -16.73 -10.42
N GLN A 139 0.72 -17.79 -9.66
CA GLN A 139 0.63 -19.18 -10.13
C GLN A 139 -0.81 -19.66 -10.30
N GLN A 140 -1.72 -19.26 -9.41
CA GLN A 140 -3.05 -19.86 -9.30
C GLN A 140 -4.22 -18.92 -9.67
N GLN A 141 -3.97 -17.77 -10.26
CA GLN A 141 -4.96 -16.73 -10.53
C GLN A 141 -6.00 -16.58 -9.41
N GLY A 142 -5.77 -15.63 -8.52
CA GLY A 142 -6.72 -15.33 -7.44
C GLY A 142 -8.11 -14.89 -7.95
N GLY A 143 -9.06 -14.81 -7.05
CA GLY A 143 -10.40 -14.34 -7.38
C GLY A 143 -10.38 -12.92 -7.92
N ALA A 144 -11.01 -12.72 -9.08
CA ALA A 144 -11.18 -11.40 -9.67
C ALA A 144 -12.25 -10.63 -8.88
N VAL A 145 -11.93 -9.39 -8.49
CA VAL A 145 -12.82 -8.52 -7.70
C VAL A 145 -12.90 -7.17 -8.38
N SER A 146 -14.11 -6.60 -8.46
CA SER A 146 -14.29 -5.25 -9.01
C SER A 146 -13.54 -4.20 -8.18
N GLN A 147 -13.19 -3.09 -8.79
CA GLN A 147 -12.50 -2.00 -8.09
C GLN A 147 -13.33 -1.44 -6.92
N ASN A 148 -14.67 -1.47 -7.02
CA ASN A 148 -15.55 -0.97 -5.96
C ASN A 148 -15.68 -1.95 -4.78
N ASP A 149 -15.60 -3.26 -5.05
CA ASP A 149 -15.71 -4.28 -4.02
C ASP A 149 -14.38 -4.64 -3.36
N TYR A 150 -13.28 -4.19 -3.95
CA TYR A 150 -11.94 -4.51 -3.50
C TYR A 150 -11.67 -4.10 -2.03
N PRO A 151 -11.94 -2.85 -1.57
CA PRO A 151 -11.74 -2.47 -0.18
C PRO A 151 -12.63 -3.25 0.79
N LYS A 152 -13.88 -3.53 0.39
CA LYS A 152 -14.83 -4.35 1.16
C LYS A 152 -14.33 -5.77 1.35
N LYS A 153 -13.83 -6.38 0.28
CA LYS A 153 -13.31 -7.75 0.31
C LYS A 153 -12.10 -7.88 1.21
N LEU A 154 -11.23 -6.87 1.28
CA LEU A 154 -10.11 -6.80 2.21
C LEU A 154 -10.54 -6.54 3.66
N GLY A 155 -11.77 -6.10 3.90
CA GLY A 155 -12.25 -5.69 5.22
C GLY A 155 -11.76 -4.30 5.67
N LEU A 156 -11.25 -3.48 4.75
CA LEU A 156 -10.72 -2.15 5.06
C LEU A 156 -11.83 -1.17 5.46
N GLU A 157 -13.01 -1.25 4.85
CA GLU A 157 -14.15 -0.39 5.20
C GLU A 157 -14.61 -0.66 6.64
N ALA A 158 -14.80 -1.93 7.01
CA ALA A 158 -15.18 -2.29 8.38
C ALA A 158 -14.15 -1.84 9.42
N LEU A 159 -12.86 -1.92 9.08
CA LEU A 159 -11.79 -1.44 9.95
C LEU A 159 -11.81 0.08 10.14
N LEU A 160 -12.09 0.84 9.08
CA LEU A 160 -12.23 2.30 9.16
C LEU A 160 -13.43 2.69 10.03
N ASP A 161 -14.57 2.03 9.85
CA ASP A 161 -15.78 2.26 10.67
C ASP A 161 -15.51 1.95 12.15
N GLU A 162 -14.79 0.87 12.45
CA GLU A 162 -14.37 0.56 13.84
C GLU A 162 -13.44 1.65 14.42
N MET A 163 -12.51 2.16 13.63
CA MET A 163 -11.57 3.20 14.05
C MET A 163 -12.30 4.53 14.31
N GLU A 164 -13.22 4.93 13.44
CA GLU A 164 -14.04 6.13 13.61
C GLU A 164 -14.94 6.03 14.85
N THR A 165 -15.63 4.91 15.02
CA THR A 165 -16.47 4.66 16.19
C THR A 165 -15.64 4.64 17.49
N GLY A 166 -14.48 3.99 17.47
CA GLY A 166 -13.56 3.96 18.61
C GLY A 166 -12.94 5.32 18.94
N ALA A 167 -12.69 6.17 17.94
CA ALA A 167 -12.22 7.54 18.14
C ALA A 167 -13.29 8.42 18.79
N LEU A 168 -14.54 8.28 18.37
CA LEU A 168 -15.68 9.00 18.97
C LEU A 168 -15.95 8.59 20.42
N GLN A 169 -15.72 7.32 20.77
CA GLN A 169 -15.86 6.84 22.15
C GLN A 169 -14.73 7.30 23.09
N ARG A 170 -13.58 7.72 22.56
CA ARG A 170 -12.42 8.21 23.35
C ARG A 170 -12.43 9.72 23.60
N SER A 171 -13.49 10.42 23.23
CA SER A 171 -13.67 11.86 23.46
C SER A 171 -14.79 12.21 24.47
N PRO A 172 -14.83 11.66 25.68
CA PRO A 172 -15.44 12.36 26.79
C PRO A 172 -14.32 12.81 27.73
N GLU A 173 -14.33 14.07 28.13
CA GLU A 173 -13.52 14.73 29.14
C GLU A 173 -12.35 15.61 28.66
N LEU A 174 -12.69 16.63 27.86
CA LEU A 174 -11.94 17.88 27.86
C LEU A 174 -12.89 19.10 28.07
N THR A 175 -13.91 18.93 28.91
CA THR A 175 -14.66 20.05 29.44
C THR A 175 -14.49 20.07 30.96
N ARG A 176 -13.32 20.51 31.41
CA ARG A 176 -13.24 21.13 32.76
C ARG A 176 -13.42 22.62 32.57
N PRO A 177 -14.46 23.21 33.11
CA PRO A 177 -14.54 24.67 33.20
C PRO A 177 -13.46 25.13 34.16
N CYS A 178 -12.67 26.12 33.74
CA CYS A 178 -11.84 26.89 34.63
C CYS A 178 -12.76 27.62 35.64
N SER A 179 -12.59 27.25 36.89
CA SER A 179 -13.08 28.01 38.03
C SER A 179 -12.01 29.00 38.47
#